data_328486c116b91617b174948e5cb7a4fc
#
_entry.id   328486c116b91617b174948e5cb7a4fc
#
_cell.length_a   1.000
_cell.length_b   1.000
_cell.length_c   1.000
_cell.angle_alpha   90.00
_cell.angle_beta   90.00
_cell.angle_gamma   90.00
#
_symmetry.space_group_name_H-M   'P 1'
#
loop_
_entity.id
_entity.type
_entity.pdbx_description
1 polymer ?
#
loop_
_entity_poly.entity_id
_entity_poly.type
_entity_poly.pdbx_seq_one_letter_code
_entity_poly.pdbx_strand_id
1 'polypeptide(L)'
;MTEKIQETEIKKTRLRLSERLKLVASFVPEGSRIADIGTDHGYVPIYLAEIGKIKSALAMDVRKGPLARADAHIEEYRHDVGDAAISIETRLSNGLEKLQAKEADTVIIAGMGGELEISILEAGKQLWSSIRHWIFSPQSDLEKFRRYLKENGFFIENEAMILDEGKFYTVIKAGFGTNEKDACVCKTLPEYRFGAVLIKRR
;
A
#
# COMPACT_ATOMS: atom_id res chain seq x y z
N MET A 1 27.78 -32.76 -8.97
CA MET A 1 27.30 -31.47 -9.50
C MET A 1 26.44 -30.84 -8.41
N THR A 2 27.01 -29.95 -7.66
CA THR A 2 26.39 -29.30 -6.51
C THR A 2 25.88 -27.94 -6.99
N GLU A 3 24.59 -27.79 -7.18
CA GLU A 3 23.95 -26.50 -7.49
C GLU A 3 24.15 -25.56 -6.29
N LYS A 4 24.92 -24.53 -6.51
CA LYS A 4 25.01 -23.37 -5.61
C LYS A 4 23.69 -22.61 -5.71
N ILE A 5 22.85 -22.73 -4.69
CA ILE A 5 21.75 -21.81 -4.42
C ILE A 5 22.41 -20.45 -4.16
N GLN A 6 22.22 -19.52 -5.10
CA GLN A 6 22.58 -18.11 -4.89
C GLN A 6 21.69 -17.58 -3.78
N GLU A 7 22.24 -17.44 -2.58
CA GLU A 7 21.68 -16.58 -1.55
C GLU A 7 21.61 -15.16 -2.11
N THR A 8 20.40 -14.71 -2.40
CA THR A 8 20.14 -13.32 -2.76
C THR A 8 20.53 -12.47 -1.55
N GLU A 9 21.62 -11.72 -1.64
CA GLU A 9 22.00 -10.74 -0.61
C GLU A 9 20.82 -9.82 -0.37
N ILE A 10 20.18 -9.98 0.80
CA ILE A 10 19.17 -9.04 1.28
C ILE A 10 19.91 -7.73 1.51
N LYS A 11 19.72 -6.77 0.60
CA LYS A 11 20.26 -5.41 0.76
C LYS A 11 19.81 -4.91 2.13
N LYS A 12 20.78 -4.62 2.99
CA LYS A 12 20.55 -4.19 4.36
C LYS A 12 19.90 -2.80 4.32
N THR A 13 18.58 -2.74 4.51
CA THR A 13 17.86 -1.47 4.59
C THR A 13 18.32 -0.68 5.80
N ARG A 14 18.54 0.62 5.64
CA ARG A 14 18.83 1.54 6.75
C ARG A 14 17.56 1.86 7.52
N LEU A 15 16.45 1.99 6.80
CA LEU A 15 15.16 2.29 7.38
C LEU A 15 14.54 1.06 8.03
N ARG A 16 14.27 1.15 9.34
CA ARG A 16 13.53 0.11 10.07
C ARG A 16 12.05 0.46 10.11
N LEU A 17 11.26 -0.25 9.33
CA LEU A 17 9.80 -0.18 9.44
C LEU A 17 9.30 -0.98 10.65
N SER A 18 8.17 -0.54 11.23
CA SER A 18 7.38 -1.39 12.13
C SER A 18 6.88 -2.63 11.38
N GLU A 19 6.53 -3.68 12.12
CA GLU A 19 6.03 -4.92 11.50
C GLU A 19 4.76 -4.66 10.68
N ARG A 20 3.90 -3.76 11.13
CA ARG A 20 2.73 -3.29 10.39
C ARG A 20 3.10 -2.71 9.02
N LEU A 21 4.05 -1.78 8.96
CA LEU A 21 4.45 -1.14 7.70
C LEU A 21 5.23 -2.10 6.79
N LYS A 22 5.99 -3.05 7.34
CA LYS A 22 6.59 -4.15 6.57
C LYS A 22 5.54 -5.03 5.92
N LEU A 23 4.44 -5.33 6.62
CA LEU A 23 3.34 -6.07 6.05
C LEU A 23 2.70 -5.31 4.89
N VAL A 24 2.44 -4.00 5.03
CA VAL A 24 1.96 -3.13 3.92
C VAL A 24 2.91 -3.20 2.73
N ALA A 25 4.21 -2.98 2.96
CA ALA A 25 5.24 -3.03 1.91
C ALA A 25 5.33 -4.41 1.22
N SER A 26 5.08 -5.50 1.96
CA SER A 26 5.12 -6.86 1.40
C SER A 26 4.05 -7.10 0.33
N PHE A 27 2.92 -6.41 0.41
CA PHE A 27 1.79 -6.52 -0.52
C PHE A 27 1.99 -5.78 -1.84
N VAL A 28 2.97 -4.86 -1.91
CA VAL A 28 3.33 -4.15 -3.14
C VAL A 28 3.96 -5.13 -4.13
N PRO A 29 3.49 -5.23 -5.38
CA PRO A 29 4.12 -6.07 -6.39
C PRO A 29 5.51 -5.55 -6.79
N GLU A 30 6.38 -6.46 -7.22
CA GLU A 30 7.67 -6.10 -7.80
C GLU A 30 7.52 -5.23 -9.04
N GLY A 31 8.39 -4.22 -9.16
CA GLY A 31 8.43 -3.32 -10.31
C GLY A 31 7.28 -2.33 -10.40
N SER A 32 6.51 -2.14 -9.33
CA SER A 32 5.40 -1.18 -9.25
C SER A 32 5.88 0.26 -9.35
N ARG A 33 5.01 1.12 -9.88
CA ARG A 33 5.03 2.58 -9.67
C ARG A 33 3.95 2.88 -8.64
N ILE A 34 4.34 3.34 -7.47
CA ILE A 34 3.42 3.50 -6.36
C ILE A 34 2.97 4.96 -6.16
N ALA A 35 1.76 5.13 -5.63
CA ALA A 35 1.32 6.34 -4.96
C ALA A 35 0.94 5.99 -3.50
N ASP A 36 1.64 6.57 -2.54
CA ASP A 36 1.43 6.39 -1.11
C ASP A 36 0.65 7.58 -0.55
N ILE A 37 -0.61 7.34 -0.21
CA ILE A 37 -1.57 8.37 0.20
C ILE A 37 -1.59 8.49 1.73
N GLY A 38 -1.26 9.68 2.22
CA GLY A 38 -1.02 9.91 3.65
C GLY A 38 0.34 9.36 4.07
N THR A 39 1.35 9.64 3.23
CA THR A 39 2.70 9.07 3.34
C THR A 39 3.42 9.40 4.66
N ASP A 40 2.94 10.42 5.38
CA ASP A 40 3.48 10.95 6.64
C ASP A 40 4.99 11.29 6.52
N HIS A 41 5.88 10.34 6.81
CA HIS A 41 7.34 10.53 6.77
C HIS A 41 8.02 9.95 5.52
N GLY A 42 7.28 9.41 4.56
CA GLY A 42 7.83 8.77 3.36
C GLY A 42 8.46 7.39 3.60
N TYR A 43 8.23 6.78 4.76
CA TYR A 43 8.92 5.56 5.16
C TYR A 43 8.64 4.36 4.25
N VAL A 44 7.40 4.16 3.82
CA VAL A 44 7.05 3.02 2.94
C VAL A 44 7.67 3.19 1.55
N PRO A 45 7.55 4.35 0.86
CA PRO A 45 8.24 4.61 -0.39
C PRO A 45 9.75 4.42 -0.32
N ILE A 46 10.41 4.99 0.70
CA ILE A 46 11.88 4.89 0.87
C ILE A 46 12.29 3.43 1.07
N TYR A 47 11.64 2.71 1.98
CA TYR A 47 11.93 1.29 2.23
C TYR A 47 11.80 0.45 0.95
N LEU A 48 10.72 0.62 0.19
CA LEU A 48 10.50 -0.10 -1.06
C LEU A 48 11.55 0.24 -2.13
N ALA A 49 12.01 1.48 -2.15
CA ALA A 49 13.10 1.91 -3.02
C ALA A 49 14.46 1.31 -2.59
N GLU A 50 14.78 1.29 -1.29
CA GLU A 50 16.01 0.69 -0.76
C GLU A 50 16.14 -0.79 -1.11
N ILE A 51 15.04 -1.56 -1.01
CA ILE A 51 15.05 -2.98 -1.40
C ILE A 51 14.95 -3.21 -2.92
N GLY A 52 14.82 -2.14 -3.71
CA GLY A 52 14.72 -2.23 -5.17
C GLY A 52 13.40 -2.80 -5.67
N LYS A 53 12.33 -2.77 -4.86
CA LYS A 53 11.04 -3.39 -5.15
C LYS A 53 10.15 -2.56 -6.10
N ILE A 54 10.38 -1.26 -6.20
CA ILE A 54 9.57 -0.33 -6.99
C ILE A 54 10.40 0.36 -8.07
N LYS A 55 9.73 0.94 -9.06
CA LYS A 55 10.35 1.75 -10.12
C LYS A 55 10.33 3.24 -9.80
N SER A 56 9.28 3.70 -9.15
CA SER A 56 9.11 5.09 -8.71
C SER A 56 8.04 5.18 -7.64
N ALA A 57 8.01 6.30 -6.93
CA ALA A 57 6.97 6.58 -5.94
C ALA A 57 6.51 8.04 -5.97
N LEU A 58 5.22 8.24 -5.71
CA LEU A 58 4.62 9.51 -5.33
C LEU A 58 4.23 9.42 -3.85
N ALA A 59 4.91 10.17 -3.01
CA ALA A 59 4.62 10.30 -1.59
C ALA A 59 3.67 11.49 -1.38
N MET A 60 2.40 11.21 -1.05
CA MET A 60 1.34 12.21 -1.05
C MET A 60 0.78 12.42 0.36
N ASP A 61 0.60 13.65 0.77
CA ASP A 61 -0.07 14.00 2.05
C ASP A 61 -0.85 15.32 1.89
N VAL A 62 -1.90 15.49 2.68
CA VAL A 62 -2.70 16.71 2.72
C VAL A 62 -2.05 17.80 3.56
N ARG A 63 -1.11 17.44 4.44
CA ARG A 63 -0.47 18.35 5.38
C ARG A 63 0.98 18.65 4.96
N LYS A 64 1.33 19.93 4.95
CA LYS A 64 2.69 20.40 4.58
C LYS A 64 3.77 19.89 5.55
N GLY A 65 3.48 19.79 6.85
CA GLY A 65 4.46 19.37 7.86
C GLY A 65 4.96 17.93 7.66
N PRO A 66 4.08 16.92 7.59
CA PRO A 66 4.45 15.54 7.23
C PRO A 66 5.21 15.49 5.90
N LEU A 67 4.74 16.19 4.88
CA LEU A 67 5.37 16.20 3.57
C LEU A 67 6.80 16.77 3.60
N ALA A 68 7.05 17.84 4.34
CA ALA A 68 8.39 18.39 4.52
C ALA A 68 9.35 17.41 5.23
N ARG A 69 8.83 16.58 6.16
CA ARG A 69 9.63 15.51 6.77
C ARG A 69 9.93 14.39 5.76
N ALA A 70 8.94 14.04 4.95
CA ALA A 70 9.15 13.07 3.86
C ALA A 70 10.22 13.56 2.87
N ASP A 71 10.18 14.84 2.48
CA ASP A 71 11.21 15.46 1.63
C ASP A 71 12.62 15.31 2.24
N ALA A 72 12.77 15.62 3.52
CA ALA A 72 14.07 15.53 4.20
C ALA A 72 14.61 14.08 4.18
N HIS A 73 13.78 13.09 4.49
CA HIS A 73 14.18 11.68 4.46
C HIS A 73 14.47 11.16 3.04
N ILE A 74 13.74 11.66 2.03
CA ILE A 74 13.98 11.31 0.62
C ILE A 74 15.31 11.90 0.15
N GLU A 75 15.65 13.12 0.54
CA GLU A 75 16.95 13.71 0.23
C GLU A 75 18.11 12.96 0.90
N GLU A 76 17.94 12.53 2.15
CA GLU A 76 18.90 11.68 2.83
C GLU A 76 19.08 10.34 2.08
N TYR A 77 17.98 9.69 1.69
CA TYR A 77 18.03 8.47 0.86
C TYR A 77 18.76 8.71 -0.47
N ARG A 78 18.49 9.81 -1.18
CA ARG A 78 19.15 10.16 -2.45
C ARG A 78 20.64 10.38 -2.27
N HIS A 79 21.02 11.12 -1.22
CA HIS A 79 22.42 11.36 -0.90
C HIS A 79 23.18 10.05 -0.64
N ASP A 80 22.56 9.12 0.06
CA ASP A 80 23.18 7.86 0.47
C ASP A 80 23.32 6.84 -0.67
N VAL A 81 22.36 6.81 -1.60
CA VAL A 81 22.32 5.85 -2.71
C VAL A 81 22.99 6.41 -3.96
N GLY A 82 23.04 7.73 -4.11
CA GLY A 82 23.65 8.40 -5.28
C GLY A 82 22.82 8.17 -6.55
N ASP A 83 23.51 8.03 -7.70
CA ASP A 83 22.88 7.94 -9.02
C ASP A 83 21.95 6.72 -9.23
N ALA A 84 22.06 5.72 -8.35
CA ALA A 84 21.18 4.54 -8.38
C ALA A 84 19.86 4.74 -7.61
N ALA A 85 19.63 5.93 -7.03
CA ALA A 85 18.43 6.21 -6.26
C ALA A 85 17.17 6.14 -7.13
N ILE A 86 16.17 5.39 -6.66
CA ILE A 86 14.85 5.34 -7.28
C ILE A 86 14.15 6.68 -7.06
N SER A 87 13.49 7.20 -8.10
CA SER A 87 12.75 8.46 -8.03
C SER A 87 11.59 8.36 -7.04
N ILE A 88 11.61 9.22 -6.03
CA ILE A 88 10.51 9.43 -5.09
C ILE A 88 10.20 10.93 -5.11
N GLU A 89 8.96 11.28 -5.46
CA GLU A 89 8.48 12.66 -5.49
C GLU A 89 7.44 12.87 -4.39
N THR A 90 7.46 14.02 -3.74
CA THR A 90 6.41 14.42 -2.80
C THR A 90 5.35 15.25 -3.49
N ARG A 91 4.10 15.12 -3.04
CA ARG A 91 3.00 15.93 -3.60
C ARG A 91 1.97 16.28 -2.53
N LEU A 92 1.73 17.57 -2.36
CA LEU A 92 0.64 18.05 -1.49
C LEU A 92 -0.71 17.75 -2.16
N SER A 93 -1.51 16.86 -1.56
CA SER A 93 -2.77 16.38 -2.13
C SER A 93 -3.75 15.97 -1.04
N ASN A 94 -5.02 16.27 -1.22
CA ASN A 94 -6.09 15.70 -0.43
C ASN A 94 -6.46 14.34 -1.04
N GLY A 95 -5.96 13.26 -0.45
CA GLY A 95 -6.13 11.92 -0.99
C GLY A 95 -5.63 11.81 -2.45
N LEU A 96 -6.49 11.36 -3.35
CA LEU A 96 -6.19 11.08 -4.75
C LEU A 96 -6.35 12.29 -5.70
N GLU A 97 -6.75 13.47 -5.20
CA GLU A 97 -7.12 14.62 -6.05
C GLU A 97 -6.02 15.06 -7.04
N LYS A 98 -4.75 14.93 -6.64
CA LYS A 98 -3.61 15.33 -7.48
C LYS A 98 -2.93 14.18 -8.19
N LEU A 99 -3.42 12.95 -8.03
CA LEU A 99 -2.91 11.80 -8.77
C LEU A 99 -3.52 11.80 -10.17
N GLN A 100 -2.69 11.65 -11.19
CA GLN A 100 -3.13 11.56 -12.57
C GLN A 100 -3.15 10.09 -13.03
N ALA A 101 -4.01 9.79 -14.00
CA ALA A 101 -4.07 8.46 -14.59
C ALA A 101 -2.70 8.04 -15.17
N LYS A 102 -2.29 6.81 -14.91
CA LYS A 102 -1.01 6.21 -15.36
C LYS A 102 0.26 6.72 -14.66
N GLU A 103 0.20 7.64 -13.72
CA GLU A 103 1.37 8.00 -12.89
C GLU A 103 1.76 6.85 -11.96
N ALA A 104 0.78 6.15 -11.42
CA ALA A 104 0.97 4.95 -10.60
C ALA A 104 0.15 3.77 -11.15
N ASP A 105 0.61 2.55 -10.89
CA ASP A 105 -0.14 1.31 -11.12
C ASP A 105 -0.57 0.66 -9.80
N THR A 106 -0.02 1.12 -8.70
CA THR A 106 -0.29 0.64 -7.35
C THR A 106 -0.53 1.83 -6.40
N VAL A 107 -1.64 1.82 -5.70
CA VAL A 107 -1.97 2.83 -4.68
C VAL A 107 -1.94 2.19 -3.30
N ILE A 108 -1.32 2.87 -2.35
CA ILE A 108 -1.29 2.50 -0.93
C ILE A 108 -2.09 3.54 -0.16
N ILE A 109 -3.05 3.10 0.67
CA ILE A 109 -3.75 3.93 1.64
C ILE A 109 -3.69 3.18 2.97
N ALA A 110 -2.90 3.65 3.91
CA ALA A 110 -2.65 2.92 5.14
C ALA A 110 -2.58 3.83 6.36
N GLY A 111 -3.03 3.30 7.50
CA GLY A 111 -2.93 4.02 8.77
C GLY A 111 -4.04 5.01 9.04
N MET A 112 -5.13 4.94 8.28
CA MET A 112 -6.32 5.78 8.42
C MET A 112 -7.53 4.96 8.90
N GLY A 113 -8.60 5.62 9.37
CA GLY A 113 -9.87 4.95 9.63
C GLY A 113 -10.55 4.53 8.33
N GLY A 114 -11.30 3.42 8.35
CA GLY A 114 -11.95 2.88 7.16
C GLY A 114 -12.90 3.86 6.47
N GLU A 115 -13.59 4.71 7.22
CA GLU A 115 -14.46 5.75 6.65
C GLU A 115 -13.67 6.81 5.86
N LEU A 116 -12.48 7.18 6.33
CA LEU A 116 -11.61 8.11 5.63
C LEU A 116 -11.05 7.47 4.35
N GLU A 117 -10.61 6.20 4.42
CA GLU A 117 -10.16 5.48 3.22
C GLU A 117 -11.29 5.37 2.18
N ILE A 118 -12.54 5.12 2.59
CA ILE A 118 -13.72 5.15 1.71
C ILE A 118 -13.88 6.53 1.05
N SER A 119 -13.79 7.61 1.83
CA SER A 119 -13.96 8.95 1.29
C SER A 119 -12.87 9.33 0.27
N ILE A 120 -11.64 8.89 0.51
CA ILE A 120 -10.51 9.06 -0.43
C ILE A 120 -10.78 8.28 -1.74
N LEU A 121 -11.26 7.03 -1.64
CA LEU A 121 -11.64 6.25 -2.82
C LEU A 121 -12.76 6.91 -3.61
N GLU A 122 -13.82 7.37 -2.94
CA GLU A 122 -14.96 8.06 -3.57
C GLU A 122 -14.51 9.30 -4.37
N ALA A 123 -13.63 10.12 -3.77
CA ALA A 123 -13.09 11.31 -4.42
C ALA A 123 -12.20 10.98 -5.64
N GLY A 124 -11.64 9.75 -5.69
CA GLY A 124 -10.75 9.27 -6.75
C GLY A 124 -11.39 8.30 -7.76
N LYS A 125 -12.72 8.24 -7.88
CA LYS A 125 -13.42 7.25 -8.74
C LYS A 125 -12.91 7.18 -10.18
N GLN A 126 -12.52 8.32 -10.76
CA GLN A 126 -12.00 8.41 -12.12
C GLN A 126 -10.68 7.65 -12.32
N LEU A 127 -9.98 7.30 -11.23
CA LEU A 127 -8.71 6.61 -11.27
C LEU A 127 -8.85 5.08 -11.11
N TRP A 128 -9.99 4.56 -10.64
CA TRP A 128 -10.13 3.17 -10.25
C TRP A 128 -9.72 2.18 -11.34
N SER A 129 -10.14 2.40 -12.58
CA SER A 129 -9.79 1.54 -13.72
C SER A 129 -8.34 1.68 -14.20
N SER A 130 -7.64 2.76 -13.83
CA SER A 130 -6.25 3.01 -14.21
C SER A 130 -5.23 2.42 -13.24
N ILE A 131 -5.66 2.08 -12.02
CA ILE A 131 -4.84 1.49 -10.96
C ILE A 131 -5.06 -0.02 -10.95
N ARG A 132 -3.97 -0.77 -11.05
CA ARG A 132 -4.01 -2.23 -11.07
C ARG A 132 -4.15 -2.84 -9.68
N HIS A 133 -3.43 -2.27 -8.70
CA HIS A 133 -3.36 -2.80 -7.35
C HIS A 133 -3.66 -1.72 -6.32
N TRP A 134 -4.56 -2.04 -5.41
CA TRP A 134 -4.92 -1.22 -4.27
C TRP A 134 -4.50 -1.92 -2.99
N ILE A 135 -3.76 -1.24 -2.14
CA ILE A 135 -3.28 -1.76 -0.86
C ILE A 135 -3.83 -0.87 0.25
N PHE A 136 -4.66 -1.45 1.09
CA PHE A 136 -5.35 -0.77 2.17
C PHE A 136 -4.92 -1.32 3.52
N SER A 137 -4.85 -0.45 4.52
CA SER A 137 -4.69 -0.88 5.91
C SER A 137 -5.53 -0.03 6.84
N PRO A 138 -6.88 -0.17 6.77
CA PRO A 138 -7.80 0.59 7.61
C PRO A 138 -7.66 0.17 9.07
N GLN A 139 -7.58 1.16 9.97
CA GLN A 139 -7.42 0.95 11.41
C GLN A 139 -8.75 0.80 12.16
N SER A 140 -9.86 1.06 11.49
CA SER A 140 -11.23 0.93 12.00
C SER A 140 -12.19 0.53 10.88
N ASP A 141 -13.43 0.22 11.22
CA ASP A 141 -14.55 0.02 10.28
C ASP A 141 -14.32 -1.02 9.18
N LEU A 142 -13.52 -2.08 9.45
CA LEU A 142 -13.14 -3.11 8.50
C LEU A 142 -14.34 -3.81 7.83
N GLU A 143 -15.43 -4.05 8.58
CA GLU A 143 -16.66 -4.63 8.02
C GLU A 143 -17.26 -3.69 6.96
N LYS A 144 -17.43 -2.41 7.30
CA LYS A 144 -17.97 -1.38 6.42
C LYS A 144 -17.08 -1.20 5.18
N PHE A 145 -15.77 -1.19 5.39
CA PHE A 145 -14.78 -1.06 4.32
C PHE A 145 -14.87 -2.21 3.30
N ARG A 146 -14.91 -3.47 3.76
CA ARG A 146 -15.06 -4.62 2.86
C ARG A 146 -16.40 -4.64 2.12
N ARG A 147 -17.50 -4.21 2.75
CA ARG A 147 -18.80 -4.05 2.10
C ARG A 147 -18.70 -3.01 0.99
N TYR A 148 -18.13 -1.85 1.30
CA TYR A 148 -17.92 -0.79 0.33
C TYR A 148 -17.12 -1.26 -0.89
N LEU A 149 -16.00 -1.95 -0.68
CA LEU A 149 -15.18 -2.49 -1.78
C LEU A 149 -16.02 -3.38 -2.70
N LYS A 150 -16.76 -4.33 -2.13
CA LYS A 150 -17.61 -5.26 -2.91
C LYS A 150 -18.72 -4.53 -3.67
N GLU A 151 -19.43 -3.62 -3.01
CA GLU A 151 -20.56 -2.89 -3.59
C GLU A 151 -20.13 -1.97 -4.74
N ASN A 152 -18.87 -1.55 -4.75
CA ASN A 152 -18.30 -0.67 -5.76
C ASN A 152 -17.42 -1.40 -6.80
N GLY A 153 -17.50 -2.73 -6.89
CA GLY A 153 -16.82 -3.49 -7.94
C GLY A 153 -15.34 -3.74 -7.71
N PHE A 154 -14.86 -3.60 -6.47
CA PHE A 154 -13.55 -4.09 -6.09
C PHE A 154 -13.62 -5.57 -5.70
N PHE A 155 -12.54 -6.29 -5.99
CA PHE A 155 -12.34 -7.67 -5.54
C PHE A 155 -11.08 -7.76 -4.67
N ILE A 156 -11.17 -8.54 -3.59
CA ILE A 156 -10.04 -8.74 -2.67
C ILE A 156 -9.18 -9.87 -3.22
N GLU A 157 -7.91 -9.55 -3.56
CA GLU A 157 -6.92 -10.52 -4.03
C GLU A 157 -6.28 -11.27 -2.87
N ASN A 158 -5.94 -10.54 -1.81
CA ASN A 158 -5.24 -11.07 -0.65
C ASN A 158 -5.51 -10.24 0.60
N GLU A 159 -5.41 -10.89 1.77
CA GLU A 159 -5.46 -10.25 3.08
C GLU A 159 -4.46 -10.90 4.02
N ALA A 160 -3.87 -10.11 4.89
CA ALA A 160 -3.10 -10.60 6.03
C ALA A 160 -3.36 -9.73 7.25
N MET A 161 -3.09 -10.30 8.42
CA MET A 161 -3.22 -9.62 9.70
C MET A 161 -1.97 -9.86 10.53
N ILE A 162 -1.54 -8.81 11.23
CA ILE A 162 -0.39 -8.87 12.13
C ILE A 162 -0.72 -8.20 13.46
N LEU A 163 -0.12 -8.72 14.52
CA LEU A 163 -0.11 -8.07 15.83
C LEU A 163 1.14 -7.20 15.91
N ASP A 164 0.97 -5.90 16.08
CA ASP A 164 2.04 -4.92 16.25
C ASP A 164 1.70 -4.01 17.43
N GLU A 165 2.61 -3.89 18.40
CA GLU A 165 2.41 -3.11 19.63
C GLU A 165 1.07 -3.38 20.37
N GLY A 166 0.64 -4.65 20.41
CA GLY A 166 -0.59 -5.08 21.09
C GLY A 166 -1.88 -4.81 20.34
N LYS A 167 -1.83 -4.31 19.10
CA LYS A 167 -2.99 -4.05 18.24
C LYS A 167 -2.92 -4.89 16.97
N PHE A 168 -4.05 -5.44 16.54
CA PHE A 168 -4.16 -6.13 15.26
C PHE A 168 -4.34 -5.14 14.12
N TYR A 169 -3.54 -5.31 13.08
CA TYR A 169 -3.61 -4.56 11.83
C TYR A 169 -3.89 -5.50 10.67
N THR A 170 -4.85 -5.13 9.85
CA THR A 170 -5.19 -5.88 8.64
C THR A 170 -4.67 -5.13 7.43
N VAL A 171 -4.06 -5.86 6.49
CA VAL A 171 -3.70 -5.34 5.17
C VAL A 171 -4.53 -6.08 4.14
N ILE A 172 -5.15 -5.32 3.22
CA ILE A 172 -6.02 -5.81 2.16
C ILE A 172 -5.40 -5.40 0.82
N LYS A 173 -5.16 -6.36 -0.07
CA LYS A 173 -4.85 -6.11 -1.47
C LYS A 173 -6.09 -6.34 -2.31
N ALA A 174 -6.45 -5.36 -3.12
CA ALA A 174 -7.61 -5.41 -3.98
C ALA A 174 -7.30 -4.96 -5.40
N GLY A 175 -8.09 -5.44 -6.35
CA GLY A 175 -8.18 -4.93 -7.71
C GLY A 175 -9.55 -4.34 -7.99
N PHE A 176 -9.69 -3.64 -9.11
CA PHE A 176 -10.96 -3.07 -9.56
C PHE A 176 -11.42 -3.70 -10.88
N GLY A 177 -12.73 -3.96 -11.01
CA GLY A 177 -13.34 -4.55 -12.21
C GLY A 177 -13.59 -6.06 -12.08
N THR A 178 -13.65 -6.75 -13.22
CA THR A 178 -13.95 -8.19 -13.26
C THR A 178 -12.67 -9.02 -13.14
N ASN A 179 -12.54 -9.80 -12.08
CA ASN A 179 -11.59 -10.89 -12.00
C ASN A 179 -12.33 -12.18 -11.64
N GLU A 180 -12.54 -13.05 -12.64
CA GLU A 180 -13.36 -14.25 -12.46
C GLU A 180 -12.61 -15.39 -11.76
N LYS A 181 -11.28 -15.38 -11.67
CA LYS A 181 -10.52 -16.58 -11.33
C LYS A 181 -10.06 -16.73 -9.89
N ASP A 182 -9.80 -15.63 -9.15
CA ASP A 182 -9.18 -15.73 -7.83
C ASP A 182 -9.73 -14.74 -6.77
N ALA A 183 -10.82 -14.06 -7.06
CA ALA A 183 -11.37 -13.06 -6.17
C ALA A 183 -12.05 -13.67 -4.95
N CYS A 184 -11.57 -13.35 -3.77
CA CYS A 184 -12.27 -13.71 -2.54
C CYS A 184 -13.37 -12.68 -2.28
N VAL A 185 -14.61 -13.10 -2.48
CA VAL A 185 -15.79 -12.26 -2.21
C VAL A 185 -16.35 -12.62 -0.85
N CYS A 186 -16.44 -11.64 0.05
CA CYS A 186 -17.16 -11.82 1.30
C CYS A 186 -18.66 -12.09 1.03
N LYS A 187 -19.21 -13.14 1.63
CA LYS A 187 -20.61 -13.57 1.48
C LYS A 187 -21.37 -13.50 2.79
N THR A 188 -20.71 -13.77 3.90
CA THR A 188 -21.28 -13.88 5.24
C THR A 188 -20.81 -12.74 6.15
N LEU A 189 -21.57 -12.48 7.22
CA LEU A 189 -21.19 -11.47 8.22
C LEU A 189 -19.79 -11.73 8.84
N PRO A 190 -19.42 -12.96 9.22
CA PRO A 190 -18.06 -13.24 9.68
C PRO A 190 -16.98 -12.89 8.64
N GLU A 191 -17.22 -13.19 7.36
CA GLU A 191 -16.26 -12.85 6.29
C GLU A 191 -16.09 -11.34 6.12
N TYR A 192 -17.15 -10.55 6.28
CA TYR A 192 -17.02 -9.09 6.27
C TYR A 192 -16.27 -8.57 7.49
N ARG A 193 -16.51 -9.15 8.68
CA ARG A 193 -15.85 -8.72 9.92
C ARG A 193 -14.37 -9.10 9.97
N PHE A 194 -14.05 -10.34 9.61
CA PHE A 194 -12.74 -10.94 9.83
C PHE A 194 -11.94 -11.19 8.55
N GLY A 195 -12.52 -10.98 7.37
CA GLY A 195 -11.89 -11.22 6.08
C GLY A 195 -12.09 -12.65 5.56
N ALA A 196 -12.62 -12.77 4.34
CA ALA A 196 -12.88 -14.07 3.72
C ALA A 196 -11.59 -14.85 3.43
N VAL A 197 -10.49 -14.14 3.11
CA VAL A 197 -9.17 -14.74 2.90
C VAL A 197 -8.59 -15.24 4.22
N LEU A 198 -8.70 -14.46 5.29
CA LEU A 198 -8.16 -14.80 6.61
C LEU A 198 -8.86 -16.00 7.22
N ILE A 199 -10.20 -16.10 7.09
CA ILE A 199 -10.98 -17.25 7.59
C ILE A 199 -10.63 -18.55 6.87
N LYS A 200 -10.33 -18.51 5.57
CA LYS A 200 -10.00 -19.69 4.77
C LYS A 200 -8.58 -20.22 4.95
N ARG A 201 -7.68 -19.42 5.50
CA ARG A 201 -6.31 -19.83 5.83
C ARG A 201 -6.30 -20.54 7.21
N ARG A 202 -6.77 -21.78 7.23
CA ARG A 202 -6.61 -22.70 8.37
C ARG A 202 -5.48 -23.67 8.10
#